data_7fd8a4624ee2431592f46d2a20fe6c46
#
_entry.id   7fd8a4624ee2431592f46d2a20fe6c46
#
_cell.length_a   1.000
_cell.length_b   1.000
_cell.length_c   1.000
_cell.angle_alpha   90.00
_cell.angle_beta   90.00
_cell.angle_gamma   90.00
#
_symmetry.space_group_name_H-M   'P 1'
#
loop_
_entity.id
_entity.type
_entity.pdbx_description
1 polymer ?
#
loop_
_entity_poly.entity_id
_entity_poly.type
_entity_poly.pdbx_seq_one_letter_code
_entity_poly.pdbx_strand_id
1 'polypeptide(L)'
;MNYKYLLLAILMSFGATSYVMGQKKVAAKKKAKTAINADSIEVRKLIDAAKKGDGNSQNTLGTYYYDGKKVKQNYEVALKWFSMAAKQKHPKAIANMGLCYQLGHGTKADSLMAVKLYKESIKVGNVELVKQREDNIGKSQSAFDAHLLADLYENGCGNSIKKNPEFALKYYKIAADNNSLDAIVKVAAIYDHSKKYVEALPYYQKAADRGYGFAAYKYGDYLCNGKGTKVDKAKAAIYLEKAVRHQVPNAMMMLGNLLYKGDGIQQDYSKVISLYKQAAAKNNPVALWNIGIMYKNGLGVKQNYLIALQWLAYASEKGMKTNFMKQLADANVEINNGWKGTDFYTFIHAVACMEATTPDYTTVVKELEKLEKKNVPVASTLLGLCYSAKSWRKANEKKMIAYYEKGANMGDPYAYYLLAQLHLSNDNAVKADKNKVVAYYEKAAEEDYAPAMCELGDMYFTGKIVNKNVTKAINYYNKAFLNGYLTKTAAANFASCYQQGLGGLKKNEETAKEMMKHGQEGCLWSSLLRGISFE
;
A
#
# COMPACT_ATOMS: atom_id res chain seq x y z
N MET A 1 -19.13 18.93 -0.43
CA MET A 1 -19.81 19.76 0.57
C MET A 1 -19.01 19.71 1.86
N ASN A 2 -18.59 20.89 2.31
CA ASN A 2 -17.50 21.10 3.28
C ASN A 2 -17.82 20.61 4.69
N TYR A 3 -16.94 19.78 5.25
CA TYR A 3 -16.94 19.33 6.66
C TYR A 3 -16.84 20.46 7.71
N LYS A 4 -16.70 21.70 7.30
CA LYS A 4 -16.66 22.89 8.18
C LYS A 4 -18.02 23.33 8.73
N TYR A 5 -19.12 22.88 8.14
CA TYR A 5 -20.45 23.30 8.59
C TYR A 5 -21.14 22.36 9.57
N LEU A 6 -20.59 21.14 9.77
CA LEU A 6 -21.13 20.20 10.77
C LEU A 6 -20.58 20.43 12.17
N LEU A 7 -19.41 21.06 12.29
CA LEU A 7 -18.83 21.41 13.59
C LEU A 7 -19.40 22.72 14.19
N LEU A 8 -20.02 23.57 13.36
CA LEU A 8 -20.63 24.83 13.85
C LEU A 8 -22.04 24.63 14.41
N ALA A 9 -22.73 23.57 14.04
CA ALA A 9 -24.09 23.30 14.51
C ALA A 9 -24.17 22.67 15.92
N ILE A 10 -23.05 22.11 16.43
CA ILE A 10 -23.00 21.51 17.78
C ILE A 10 -22.55 22.53 18.84
N LEU A 11 -21.97 23.66 18.42
CA LEU A 11 -21.49 24.69 19.34
C LEU A 11 -22.49 25.82 19.61
N MET A 12 -23.70 25.78 19.03
CA MET A 12 -24.71 26.83 19.25
C MET A 12 -25.90 26.45 20.11
N SER A 13 -25.85 25.36 20.88
CA SER A 13 -26.97 24.96 21.77
C SER A 13 -26.72 25.13 23.28
N PHE A 14 -25.67 25.83 23.69
CA PHE A 14 -25.60 26.28 25.08
C PHE A 14 -25.38 27.79 25.11
N GLY A 15 -26.48 28.41 25.45
CA GLY A 15 -26.76 29.82 25.41
C GLY A 15 -25.84 30.71 26.24
N ALA A 16 -25.77 31.84 25.68
CA ALA A 16 -25.20 33.06 26.20
C ALA A 16 -25.79 33.48 27.58
N THR A 17 -24.94 34.00 28.40
CA THR A 17 -25.11 35.33 29.04
C THR A 17 -23.76 35.79 29.54
N SER A 18 -23.24 36.73 28.90
CA SER A 18 -23.01 38.19 29.14
C SER A 18 -22.11 38.47 30.33
N TYR A 19 -21.08 39.09 30.07
CA TYR A 19 -20.67 40.45 29.88
C TYR A 19 -19.83 41.07 31.03
N VAL A 20 -18.66 41.50 30.67
CA VAL A 20 -17.99 42.78 30.95
C VAL A 20 -17.09 42.97 32.16
N MET A 21 -15.91 43.34 31.78
CA MET A 21 -14.95 44.33 32.33
C MET A 21 -14.10 43.95 33.54
N GLY A 22 -12.84 44.00 33.28
CA GLY A 22 -12.03 45.10 33.67
C GLY A 22 -10.73 44.72 34.32
N GLN A 23 -9.67 44.87 33.59
CA GLN A 23 -8.38 45.44 34.02
C GLN A 23 -7.53 44.76 35.09
N LYS A 24 -6.37 44.27 34.60
CA LYS A 24 -5.00 44.52 35.11
C LYS A 24 -4.72 44.29 36.60
N LYS A 25 -3.96 43.28 36.91
CA LYS A 25 -2.54 43.45 37.31
C LYS A 25 -2.02 42.25 38.11
N VAL A 26 -0.80 41.93 37.80
CA VAL A 26 0.27 41.45 38.66
C VAL A 26 0.36 39.96 38.91
N ALA A 27 1.42 39.43 38.29
CA ALA A 27 2.06 38.18 38.62
C ALA A 27 2.16 37.94 40.13
N ALA A 28 1.53 36.89 40.58
CA ALA A 28 1.96 36.19 41.77
C ALA A 28 1.90 34.68 41.48
N LYS A 29 3.07 34.08 41.36
CA LYS A 29 3.26 32.63 41.54
C LYS A 29 2.69 32.22 42.91
N LYS A 30 1.39 31.99 43.00
CA LYS A 30 0.81 31.19 44.07
C LYS A 30 0.67 29.80 43.50
N LYS A 31 1.59 28.88 43.88
CA LYS A 31 1.29 27.46 43.93
C LYS A 31 -0.13 27.33 44.45
N ALA A 32 -1.08 26.96 43.62
CA ALA A 32 -2.42 26.61 44.04
C ALA A 32 -2.26 25.41 45.00
N LYS A 33 -2.20 25.65 46.30
CA LYS A 33 -2.49 24.64 47.29
C LYS A 33 -3.91 24.16 46.96
N THR A 34 -4.05 22.99 46.43
CA THR A 34 -5.31 22.28 46.21
C THR A 34 -5.99 22.28 47.59
N ALA A 35 -7.03 23.12 47.75
CA ALA A 35 -7.75 23.20 49.01
C ALA A 35 -8.49 21.89 49.18
N ILE A 36 -7.89 21.00 49.92
CA ILE A 36 -8.53 19.80 50.44
C ILE A 36 -9.53 20.31 51.46
N ASN A 37 -10.81 20.04 51.26
CA ASN A 37 -11.81 20.25 52.30
C ASN A 37 -11.62 19.11 53.32
N ALA A 38 -10.46 19.21 54.03
CA ALA A 38 -9.91 18.14 54.87
C ALA A 38 -10.44 18.22 56.30
N ASP A 39 -11.68 18.69 56.48
CA ASP A 39 -12.28 18.82 57.81
C ASP A 39 -12.72 17.51 58.43
N SER A 40 -12.67 16.39 57.66
CA SER A 40 -12.91 15.09 58.27
C SER A 40 -11.59 14.40 58.66
N ILE A 41 -11.50 13.97 59.88
CA ILE A 41 -10.39 13.14 60.41
C ILE A 41 -10.13 11.94 59.52
N GLU A 42 -11.16 11.42 58.87
CA GLU A 42 -11.12 10.29 57.96
C GLU A 42 -10.26 10.58 56.69
N VAL A 43 -10.45 11.74 56.08
CA VAL A 43 -9.68 12.12 54.86
C VAL A 43 -8.21 12.33 55.20
N ARG A 44 -7.89 12.91 56.36
CA ARG A 44 -6.47 13.07 56.82
C ARG A 44 -5.81 11.72 57.01
N LYS A 45 -6.46 10.77 57.72
CA LYS A 45 -5.95 9.40 57.91
C LYS A 45 -5.74 8.69 56.59
N LEU A 46 -6.67 8.85 55.61
CA LEU A 46 -6.58 8.27 54.29
C LEU A 46 -5.36 8.82 53.50
N ILE A 47 -5.15 10.14 53.56
CA ILE A 47 -3.99 10.78 52.91
C ILE A 47 -2.66 10.28 53.51
N ASP A 48 -2.60 10.14 54.83
CA ASP A 48 -1.39 9.66 55.49
C ASP A 48 -1.07 8.19 55.15
N ALA A 49 -2.08 7.33 55.10
CA ALA A 49 -1.91 5.94 54.64
C ALA A 49 -1.52 5.87 53.18
N ALA A 50 -2.14 6.65 52.30
CA ALA A 50 -1.81 6.72 50.88
C ALA A 50 -0.38 7.19 50.62
N LYS A 51 0.09 8.18 51.38
CA LYS A 51 1.49 8.68 51.34
C LYS A 51 2.49 7.65 51.84
N LYS A 52 2.12 6.79 52.80
CA LYS A 52 2.94 5.67 53.29
C LYS A 52 2.99 4.51 52.31
N GLY A 53 2.25 4.56 51.19
CA GLY A 53 2.30 3.57 50.14
C GLY A 53 1.15 2.55 50.16
N ASP A 54 0.14 2.70 51.05
CA ASP A 54 -1.00 1.76 51.03
C ASP A 54 -1.84 1.91 49.75
N GLY A 55 -1.81 0.85 48.92
CA GLY A 55 -2.47 0.81 47.62
C GLY A 55 -4.00 0.97 47.67
N ASN A 56 -4.64 0.44 48.73
CA ASN A 56 -6.08 0.59 48.93
C ASN A 56 -6.45 2.06 49.24
N SER A 57 -5.70 2.70 50.12
CA SER A 57 -5.86 4.14 50.45
C SER A 57 -5.57 5.02 49.23
N GLN A 58 -4.53 4.69 48.42
CA GLN A 58 -4.24 5.42 47.20
C GLN A 58 -5.40 5.28 46.19
N ASN A 59 -5.96 4.09 45.97
CA ASN A 59 -7.10 3.92 45.11
C ASN A 59 -8.34 4.68 45.63
N THR A 60 -8.64 4.60 46.92
CA THR A 60 -9.78 5.27 47.53
C THR A 60 -9.65 6.78 47.43
N LEU A 61 -8.44 7.33 47.70
CA LEU A 61 -8.18 8.74 47.55
C LEU A 61 -8.28 9.22 46.10
N GLY A 62 -7.80 8.40 45.16
CA GLY A 62 -7.99 8.61 43.73
C GLY A 62 -9.48 8.71 43.36
N THR A 63 -10.33 7.83 43.92
CA THR A 63 -11.77 7.85 43.69
C THR A 63 -12.42 9.11 44.27
N TYR A 64 -12.00 9.56 45.48
CA TYR A 64 -12.50 10.79 46.04
C TYR A 64 -12.20 12.01 45.16
N TYR A 65 -10.98 12.12 44.63
CA TYR A 65 -10.63 13.18 43.68
C TYR A 65 -11.33 13.04 42.34
N TYR A 66 -11.61 11.82 41.87
CA TYR A 66 -12.32 11.55 40.62
C TYR A 66 -13.81 11.97 40.72
N ASP A 67 -14.48 11.57 41.80
CA ASP A 67 -15.91 11.83 42.02
C ASP A 67 -16.19 13.24 42.63
N GLY A 68 -15.19 13.87 43.19
CA GLY A 68 -15.39 15.09 43.97
C GLY A 68 -16.05 14.86 45.35
N LYS A 69 -15.97 13.63 45.90
CA LYS A 69 -16.52 13.25 47.18
C LYS A 69 -15.53 13.54 48.31
N LYS A 70 -15.94 14.28 49.34
CA LYS A 70 -15.10 14.65 50.49
C LYS A 70 -13.88 15.55 50.15
N VAL A 71 -13.54 15.71 48.86
CA VAL A 71 -12.49 16.58 48.33
C VAL A 71 -12.98 17.24 47.04
N LYS A 72 -12.41 18.39 46.69
CA LYS A 72 -12.72 19.06 45.42
C LYS A 72 -12.28 18.14 44.25
N GLN A 73 -13.16 17.94 43.28
CA GLN A 73 -12.88 17.12 42.09
C GLN A 73 -11.60 17.60 41.37
N ASN A 74 -10.73 16.66 41.06
CA ASN A 74 -9.51 16.90 40.29
C ASN A 74 -9.04 15.59 39.63
N TYR A 75 -9.32 15.45 38.32
CA TYR A 75 -8.98 14.26 37.56
C TYR A 75 -7.47 14.01 37.42
N GLU A 76 -6.64 15.06 37.33
CA GLU A 76 -5.17 14.89 37.25
C GLU A 76 -4.61 14.30 38.56
N VAL A 77 -5.12 14.77 39.71
CA VAL A 77 -4.72 14.27 41.02
C VAL A 77 -5.25 12.85 41.21
N ALA A 78 -6.48 12.58 40.77
CA ALA A 78 -7.05 11.22 40.79
C ALA A 78 -6.18 10.23 40.00
N LEU A 79 -5.81 10.59 38.76
CA LEU A 79 -4.95 9.75 37.89
C LEU A 79 -3.58 9.48 38.53
N LYS A 80 -2.97 10.48 39.22
CA LYS A 80 -1.70 10.28 39.95
C LYS A 80 -1.85 9.23 41.06
N TRP A 81 -2.91 9.32 41.87
CA TRP A 81 -3.14 8.36 42.93
C TRP A 81 -3.45 6.96 42.39
N PHE A 82 -4.29 6.83 41.34
CA PHE A 82 -4.53 5.57 40.64
C PHE A 82 -3.23 4.98 40.09
N SER A 83 -2.36 5.82 39.51
CA SER A 83 -1.08 5.37 38.97
C SER A 83 -0.14 4.83 40.08
N MET A 84 -0.14 5.42 41.27
CA MET A 84 0.66 4.92 42.37
C MET A 84 0.16 3.55 42.87
N ALA A 85 -1.14 3.36 43.01
CA ALA A 85 -1.74 2.08 43.35
C ALA A 85 -1.57 1.02 42.24
N ALA A 86 -1.68 1.44 40.98
CA ALA A 86 -1.51 0.55 39.82
C ALA A 86 -0.08 -0.01 39.72
N LYS A 87 0.96 0.76 40.08
CA LYS A 87 2.35 0.27 40.17
C LYS A 87 2.50 -0.89 41.15
N GLN A 88 1.63 -0.97 42.15
CA GLN A 88 1.54 -2.07 43.12
C GLN A 88 0.60 -3.19 42.64
N LYS A 89 0.20 -3.18 41.37
CA LYS A 89 -0.74 -4.12 40.77
C LYS A 89 -2.12 -4.15 41.42
N HIS A 90 -2.56 -3.00 42.00
CA HIS A 90 -3.89 -2.91 42.60
C HIS A 90 -4.99 -2.99 41.53
N PRO A 91 -5.83 -4.04 41.53
CA PRO A 91 -6.70 -4.34 40.37
C PRO A 91 -7.70 -3.22 40.05
N LYS A 92 -8.40 -2.68 41.05
CA LYS A 92 -9.39 -1.60 40.84
C LYS A 92 -8.73 -0.29 40.42
N ALA A 93 -7.51 0.02 40.89
CA ALA A 93 -6.79 1.22 40.47
C ALA A 93 -6.38 1.19 39.00
N ILE A 94 -5.94 0.02 38.51
CA ILE A 94 -5.65 -0.18 37.09
C ILE A 94 -6.90 0.05 36.23
N ALA A 95 -8.08 -0.45 36.68
CA ALA A 95 -9.34 -0.21 36.00
C ALA A 95 -9.73 1.28 36.00
N ASN A 96 -9.54 1.97 37.12
CA ASN A 96 -9.82 3.40 37.24
C ASN A 96 -8.91 4.24 36.34
N MET A 97 -7.62 3.86 36.20
CA MET A 97 -6.76 4.45 35.18
C MET A 97 -7.31 4.21 33.77
N GLY A 98 -7.76 3.00 33.48
CA GLY A 98 -8.42 2.68 32.20
C GLY A 98 -9.61 3.60 31.93
N LEU A 99 -10.43 3.88 32.93
CA LEU A 99 -11.54 4.83 32.83
C LEU A 99 -11.08 6.25 32.55
N CYS A 100 -10.00 6.70 33.21
CA CYS A 100 -9.39 8.02 32.95
C CYS A 100 -8.95 8.15 31.49
N TYR A 101 -8.28 7.13 30.93
CA TYR A 101 -7.86 7.13 29.52
C TYR A 101 -9.06 6.98 28.56
N GLN A 102 -10.08 6.21 28.90
CA GLN A 102 -11.28 6.07 28.08
C GLN A 102 -12.01 7.41 27.90
N LEU A 103 -12.13 8.20 28.97
CA LEU A 103 -12.90 9.44 28.99
C LEU A 103 -12.05 10.70 28.81
N GLY A 104 -10.72 10.60 28.84
CA GLY A 104 -9.83 11.76 28.79
C GLY A 104 -9.80 12.55 30.10
N HIS A 105 -10.10 11.93 31.23
CA HIS A 105 -10.13 12.59 32.54
C HIS A 105 -8.73 12.62 33.17
N GLY A 106 -8.18 13.83 33.29
CA GLY A 106 -6.83 14.06 33.81
C GLY A 106 -5.70 13.66 32.84
N THR A 107 -6.04 13.23 31.63
CA THR A 107 -5.12 12.91 30.54
C THR A 107 -5.84 13.06 29.21
N LYS A 108 -5.12 12.95 28.08
CA LYS A 108 -5.73 12.85 26.75
C LYS A 108 -6.43 11.48 26.60
N ALA A 109 -7.63 11.48 26.01
CA ALA A 109 -8.35 10.24 25.75
C ALA A 109 -7.53 9.31 24.85
N ASP A 110 -7.42 8.03 25.25
CA ASP A 110 -6.71 6.97 24.53
C ASP A 110 -7.42 5.63 24.77
N SER A 111 -8.23 5.24 23.78
CA SER A 111 -9.00 4.00 23.84
C SER A 111 -8.13 2.75 23.85
N LEU A 112 -6.97 2.78 23.17
CA LEU A 112 -6.05 1.62 23.15
C LEU A 112 -5.41 1.41 24.52
N MET A 113 -4.96 2.50 25.16
CA MET A 113 -4.44 2.45 26.53
C MET A 113 -5.52 2.00 27.51
N ALA A 114 -6.76 2.48 27.36
CA ALA A 114 -7.88 2.06 28.22
C ALA A 114 -8.12 0.55 28.11
N VAL A 115 -8.20 -0.01 26.90
CA VAL A 115 -8.36 -1.46 26.68
C VAL A 115 -7.21 -2.25 27.32
N LYS A 116 -5.96 -1.80 27.14
CA LYS A 116 -4.79 -2.43 27.76
C LYS A 116 -4.88 -2.48 29.27
N LEU A 117 -5.28 -1.38 29.89
CA LEU A 117 -5.41 -1.28 31.34
C LEU A 117 -6.57 -2.14 31.88
N TYR A 118 -7.71 -2.19 31.18
CA TYR A 118 -8.80 -3.09 31.57
C TYR A 118 -8.39 -4.55 31.50
N LYS A 119 -7.69 -4.97 30.45
CA LYS A 119 -7.13 -6.32 30.34
C LYS A 119 -6.16 -6.64 31.49
N GLU A 120 -5.26 -5.69 31.80
CA GLU A 120 -4.30 -5.87 32.89
C GLU A 120 -5.05 -5.96 34.24
N SER A 121 -6.05 -5.11 34.49
CA SER A 121 -6.88 -5.16 35.70
C SER A 121 -7.54 -6.53 35.89
N ILE A 122 -8.11 -7.11 34.82
CA ILE A 122 -8.73 -8.44 34.87
C ILE A 122 -7.67 -9.52 35.11
N LYS A 123 -6.53 -9.42 34.44
CA LYS A 123 -5.42 -10.36 34.58
C LYS A 123 -4.89 -10.45 36.00
N VAL A 124 -4.86 -9.34 36.72
CA VAL A 124 -4.45 -9.28 38.14
C VAL A 124 -5.59 -9.54 39.12
N GLY A 125 -6.77 -9.98 38.66
CA GLY A 125 -7.85 -10.51 39.49
C GLY A 125 -9.12 -9.65 39.60
N ASN A 126 -9.27 -8.56 38.85
CA ASN A 126 -10.50 -7.76 38.86
C ASN A 126 -11.60 -8.39 37.97
N VAL A 127 -12.10 -9.55 38.36
CA VAL A 127 -13.12 -10.26 37.59
C VAL A 127 -14.47 -9.52 37.59
N GLU A 128 -14.75 -8.76 38.67
CA GLU A 128 -15.97 -7.95 38.81
C GLU A 128 -16.12 -6.91 37.68
N LEU A 129 -14.98 -6.45 37.10
CA LEU A 129 -15.00 -5.53 35.98
C LEU A 129 -15.76 -6.09 34.76
N VAL A 130 -15.69 -7.40 34.51
CA VAL A 130 -16.44 -8.04 33.41
C VAL A 130 -17.92 -7.82 33.57
N LYS A 131 -18.45 -8.13 34.77
CA LYS A 131 -19.88 -7.93 35.11
C LYS A 131 -20.28 -6.46 34.98
N GLN A 132 -19.45 -5.55 35.46
CA GLN A 132 -19.70 -4.09 35.32
C GLN A 132 -19.79 -3.69 33.83
N ARG A 133 -18.98 -4.26 32.95
CA ARG A 133 -19.03 -3.97 31.51
C ARG A 133 -20.30 -4.59 30.87
N GLU A 134 -20.69 -5.77 31.28
CA GLU A 134 -21.97 -6.39 30.86
C GLU A 134 -23.17 -5.54 31.28
N ASP A 135 -23.19 -5.05 32.52
CA ASP A 135 -24.23 -4.16 33.01
C ASP A 135 -24.28 -2.82 32.25
N ASN A 136 -23.12 -2.27 31.89
CA ASN A 136 -23.02 -1.06 31.06
C ASN A 136 -23.58 -1.27 29.66
N ILE A 137 -23.33 -2.42 29.03
CA ILE A 137 -23.91 -2.77 27.73
C ILE A 137 -25.45 -2.82 27.86
N GLY A 138 -25.99 -3.45 28.94
CA GLY A 138 -27.40 -3.52 29.16
C GLY A 138 -28.08 -2.15 29.36
N LYS A 139 -27.36 -1.18 29.94
CA LYS A 139 -27.90 0.17 30.24
C LYS A 139 -27.71 1.17 29.11
N SER A 140 -26.57 1.16 28.44
CA SER A 140 -26.14 2.23 27.51
C SER A 140 -25.81 1.71 26.11
N GLN A 141 -25.87 0.40 25.87
CA GLN A 141 -25.47 -0.26 24.63
C GLN A 141 -24.03 0.17 24.18
N SER A 142 -23.12 0.32 25.14
CA SER A 142 -21.76 0.80 24.91
C SER A 142 -21.01 -0.07 23.90
N ALA A 143 -20.77 0.49 22.72
CA ALA A 143 -19.97 -0.17 21.68
C ALA A 143 -18.55 -0.48 22.16
N PHE A 144 -17.96 0.40 22.99
CA PHE A 144 -16.63 0.20 23.56
C PHE A 144 -16.60 -1.00 24.51
N ASP A 145 -17.55 -1.08 25.45
CA ASP A 145 -17.60 -2.19 26.41
C ASP A 145 -17.88 -3.52 25.71
N ALA A 146 -18.80 -3.51 24.73
CA ALA A 146 -19.08 -4.70 23.92
C ALA A 146 -17.85 -5.15 23.13
N HIS A 147 -17.10 -4.23 22.51
CA HIS A 147 -15.87 -4.57 21.79
C HIS A 147 -14.80 -5.12 22.75
N LEU A 148 -14.63 -4.50 23.93
CA LEU A 148 -13.69 -4.97 24.94
C LEU A 148 -14.02 -6.41 25.40
N LEU A 149 -15.30 -6.71 25.70
CA LEU A 149 -15.71 -8.06 26.10
C LEU A 149 -15.52 -9.07 24.95
N ALA A 150 -15.84 -8.68 23.72
CA ALA A 150 -15.63 -9.52 22.56
C ALA A 150 -14.16 -9.93 22.42
N ASP A 151 -13.24 -8.95 22.54
CA ASP A 151 -11.80 -9.20 22.47
C ASP A 151 -11.27 -10.04 23.65
N LEU A 152 -11.83 -9.85 24.85
CA LEU A 152 -11.52 -10.68 26.02
C LEU A 152 -11.93 -12.16 25.81
N TYR A 153 -13.10 -12.41 25.23
CA TYR A 153 -13.56 -13.77 24.95
C TYR A 153 -12.89 -14.39 23.70
N GLU A 154 -12.49 -13.57 22.71
CA GLU A 154 -11.74 -14.06 21.54
C GLU A 154 -10.35 -14.57 21.95
N ASN A 155 -9.65 -13.81 22.79
CA ASN A 155 -8.25 -14.06 23.13
C ASN A 155 -8.06 -14.79 24.47
N GLY A 156 -9.05 -14.71 25.34
CA GLY A 156 -8.91 -15.05 26.75
C GLY A 156 -8.16 -13.98 27.55
N CYS A 157 -8.22 -14.01 28.87
CA CYS A 157 -7.47 -13.09 29.72
C CYS A 157 -7.00 -13.78 31.01
N GLY A 158 -5.74 -14.17 31.05
CA GLY A 158 -5.14 -14.92 32.16
C GLY A 158 -5.97 -16.17 32.50
N ASN A 159 -6.05 -16.50 33.80
CA ASN A 159 -6.89 -17.59 34.29
C ASN A 159 -8.37 -17.15 34.51
N SER A 160 -8.64 -15.84 34.38
CA SER A 160 -9.95 -15.26 34.73
C SER A 160 -10.98 -15.40 33.64
N ILE A 161 -10.58 -15.35 32.37
CA ILE A 161 -11.48 -15.49 31.22
C ILE A 161 -10.90 -16.50 30.25
N LYS A 162 -11.63 -17.60 30.05
CA LYS A 162 -11.34 -18.60 29.01
C LYS A 162 -11.82 -18.11 27.65
N LYS A 163 -11.13 -18.49 26.58
CA LYS A 163 -11.58 -18.24 25.21
C LYS A 163 -12.97 -18.84 24.99
N ASN A 164 -13.85 -18.04 24.42
CA ASN A 164 -15.20 -18.46 24.04
C ASN A 164 -15.64 -17.74 22.76
N PRO A 165 -15.50 -18.39 21.59
CA PRO A 165 -15.83 -17.79 20.29
C PRO A 165 -17.31 -17.36 20.17
N GLU A 166 -18.23 -18.05 20.84
CA GLU A 166 -19.66 -17.72 20.80
C GLU A 166 -19.93 -16.40 21.53
N PHE A 167 -19.36 -16.24 22.73
CA PHE A 167 -19.48 -14.97 23.46
C PHE A 167 -18.71 -13.85 22.74
N ALA A 168 -17.56 -14.14 22.14
CA ALA A 168 -16.84 -13.15 21.33
C ALA A 168 -17.72 -12.65 20.19
N LEU A 169 -18.32 -13.55 19.40
CA LEU A 169 -19.22 -13.19 18.32
C LEU A 169 -20.44 -12.41 18.81
N LYS A 170 -21.07 -12.86 19.93
CA LYS A 170 -22.21 -12.16 20.55
C LYS A 170 -21.88 -10.70 20.82
N TYR A 171 -20.75 -10.43 21.48
CA TYR A 171 -20.38 -9.07 21.87
C TYR A 171 -19.87 -8.24 20.68
N TYR A 172 -19.15 -8.86 19.71
CA TYR A 172 -18.84 -8.17 18.46
C TYR A 172 -20.09 -7.74 17.71
N LYS A 173 -21.15 -8.56 17.67
CA LYS A 173 -22.43 -8.16 17.05
C LYS A 173 -23.05 -6.95 17.76
N ILE A 174 -23.10 -6.96 19.09
CA ILE A 174 -23.60 -5.81 19.86
C ILE A 174 -22.77 -4.54 19.54
N ALA A 175 -21.45 -4.65 19.50
CA ALA A 175 -20.61 -3.53 19.14
C ALA A 175 -20.82 -3.05 17.68
N ALA A 176 -21.02 -3.97 16.75
CA ALA A 176 -21.29 -3.70 15.33
C ALA A 176 -22.66 -3.02 15.13
N ASP A 177 -23.68 -3.44 15.87
CA ASP A 177 -25.02 -2.82 15.86
C ASP A 177 -24.97 -1.39 16.41
N ASN A 178 -24.06 -1.14 17.36
CA ASN A 178 -23.75 0.19 17.90
C ASN A 178 -22.66 0.92 17.09
N ASN A 179 -22.53 0.59 15.81
CA ASN A 179 -21.71 1.28 14.82
C ASN A 179 -20.18 1.25 15.03
N SER A 180 -19.63 0.30 15.80
CA SER A 180 -18.20 0.05 15.83
C SER A 180 -17.73 -0.53 14.49
N LEU A 181 -16.92 0.21 13.72
CA LEU A 181 -16.42 -0.24 12.43
C LEU A 181 -15.55 -1.50 12.57
N ASP A 182 -14.67 -1.51 13.56
CA ASP A 182 -13.79 -2.66 13.82
C ASP A 182 -14.60 -3.92 14.14
N ALA A 183 -15.69 -3.78 14.92
CA ALA A 183 -16.57 -4.90 15.24
C ALA A 183 -17.35 -5.38 14.01
N ILE A 184 -17.82 -4.47 13.14
CA ILE A 184 -18.47 -4.83 11.88
C ILE A 184 -17.54 -5.69 11.02
N VAL A 185 -16.27 -5.27 10.88
CA VAL A 185 -15.25 -6.01 10.11
C VAL A 185 -14.95 -7.36 10.76
N LYS A 186 -14.85 -7.41 12.08
CA LYS A 186 -14.63 -8.66 12.84
C LYS A 186 -15.77 -9.66 12.66
N VAL A 187 -17.02 -9.23 12.79
CA VAL A 187 -18.19 -10.10 12.57
C VAL A 187 -18.20 -10.65 11.14
N ALA A 188 -17.96 -9.78 10.15
CA ALA A 188 -17.85 -10.19 8.75
C ALA A 188 -16.78 -11.27 8.56
N ALA A 189 -15.59 -11.07 9.14
CA ALA A 189 -14.48 -12.01 9.05
C ALA A 189 -14.75 -13.35 9.75
N ILE A 190 -15.40 -13.34 10.91
CA ILE A 190 -15.78 -14.57 11.63
C ILE A 190 -16.78 -15.40 10.79
N TYR A 191 -17.78 -14.75 10.21
CA TYR A 191 -18.74 -15.43 9.35
C TYR A 191 -18.10 -15.93 8.04
N ASP A 192 -17.21 -15.14 7.42
CA ASP A 192 -16.46 -15.53 6.22
C ASP A 192 -15.60 -16.77 6.47
N HIS A 193 -14.84 -16.77 7.58
CA HIS A 193 -14.00 -17.91 7.97
C HIS A 193 -14.83 -19.17 8.20
N SER A 194 -16.04 -19.02 8.77
CA SER A 194 -17.00 -20.12 8.98
C SER A 194 -17.80 -20.47 7.72
N LYS A 195 -17.49 -19.87 6.56
CA LYS A 195 -18.20 -20.02 5.28
C LYS A 195 -19.70 -19.66 5.34
N LYS A 196 -20.10 -18.90 6.34
CA LYS A 196 -21.45 -18.35 6.51
C LYS A 196 -21.58 -17.05 5.71
N TYR A 197 -21.59 -17.19 4.37
CA TYR A 197 -21.47 -16.05 3.45
C TYR A 197 -22.70 -15.15 3.45
N VAL A 198 -23.90 -15.72 3.64
CA VAL A 198 -25.16 -14.96 3.74
C VAL A 198 -25.10 -14.00 4.93
N GLU A 199 -24.63 -14.48 6.06
CA GLU A 199 -24.50 -13.69 7.28
C GLU A 199 -23.34 -12.69 7.21
N ALA A 200 -22.22 -13.01 6.50
CA ALA A 200 -21.08 -12.11 6.32
C ALA A 200 -21.40 -10.92 5.41
N LEU A 201 -22.24 -11.15 4.40
CA LEU A 201 -22.52 -10.19 3.31
C LEU A 201 -22.95 -8.80 3.80
N PRO A 202 -23.97 -8.64 4.68
CA PRO A 202 -24.43 -7.33 5.14
C PRO A 202 -23.38 -6.58 5.95
N TYR A 203 -22.52 -7.28 6.69
CA TYR A 203 -21.44 -6.66 7.45
C TYR A 203 -20.32 -6.16 6.53
N TYR A 204 -19.94 -6.93 5.50
CA TYR A 204 -18.99 -6.45 4.51
C TYR A 204 -19.53 -5.25 3.74
N GLN A 205 -20.81 -5.26 3.36
CA GLN A 205 -21.44 -4.11 2.72
C GLN A 205 -21.40 -2.88 3.64
N LYS A 206 -21.85 -3.02 4.89
CA LYS A 206 -21.85 -1.92 5.88
C LYS A 206 -20.47 -1.34 6.12
N ALA A 207 -19.43 -2.17 6.18
CA ALA A 207 -18.04 -1.72 6.32
C ALA A 207 -17.53 -1.04 5.04
N ALA A 208 -17.85 -1.58 3.87
CA ALA A 208 -17.48 -1.01 2.57
C ALA A 208 -18.10 0.37 2.34
N ASP A 209 -19.36 0.56 2.71
CA ASP A 209 -20.06 1.85 2.59
C ASP A 209 -19.52 2.90 3.56
N ARG A 210 -18.82 2.47 4.62
CA ARG A 210 -18.07 3.32 5.54
C ARG A 210 -16.62 3.57 5.13
N GLY A 211 -16.23 3.13 3.92
CA GLY A 211 -14.91 3.38 3.37
C GLY A 211 -13.83 2.37 3.76
N TYR A 212 -14.19 1.19 4.29
CA TYR A 212 -13.21 0.17 4.58
C TYR A 212 -12.85 -0.62 3.31
N GLY A 213 -11.69 -0.31 2.70
CA GLY A 213 -11.30 -0.81 1.39
C GLY A 213 -11.26 -2.34 1.27
N PHE A 214 -10.77 -3.05 2.29
CA PHE A 214 -10.76 -4.51 2.29
C PHE A 214 -12.17 -5.11 2.32
N ALA A 215 -13.10 -4.50 3.06
CA ALA A 215 -14.50 -4.94 3.05
C ALA A 215 -15.16 -4.68 1.70
N ALA A 216 -14.82 -3.57 1.04
CA ALA A 216 -15.30 -3.28 -0.31
C ALA A 216 -14.81 -4.34 -1.31
N TYR A 217 -13.55 -4.78 -1.20
CA TYR A 217 -13.03 -5.90 -1.98
C TYR A 217 -13.80 -7.20 -1.70
N LYS A 218 -13.98 -7.55 -0.43
CA LYS A 218 -14.69 -8.78 -0.04
C LYS A 218 -16.15 -8.78 -0.51
N TYR A 219 -16.84 -7.66 -0.36
CA TYR A 219 -18.21 -7.53 -0.85
C TYR A 219 -18.28 -7.65 -2.38
N GLY A 220 -17.34 -7.02 -3.10
CA GLY A 220 -17.19 -7.16 -4.55
C GLY A 220 -16.91 -8.61 -4.96
N ASP A 221 -16.03 -9.33 -4.25
CA ASP A 221 -15.77 -10.76 -4.47
C ASP A 221 -17.03 -11.62 -4.30
N TYR A 222 -17.83 -11.33 -3.27
CA TYR A 222 -19.08 -12.05 -3.02
C TYR A 222 -20.10 -11.85 -4.14
N LEU A 223 -20.24 -10.61 -4.61
CA LEU A 223 -21.12 -10.28 -5.72
C LEU A 223 -20.63 -10.90 -7.05
N CYS A 224 -19.31 -10.92 -7.30
CA CYS A 224 -18.73 -11.54 -8.49
C CYS A 224 -18.99 -13.05 -8.56
N ASN A 225 -18.87 -13.72 -7.41
CA ASN A 225 -18.86 -15.18 -7.34
C ASN A 225 -20.17 -15.78 -6.80
N GLY A 226 -21.17 -14.96 -6.48
CA GLY A 226 -22.46 -15.42 -5.94
C GLY A 226 -22.34 -16.01 -4.54
N LYS A 227 -21.37 -15.56 -3.72
CA LYS A 227 -21.20 -16.06 -2.34
C LYS A 227 -22.24 -15.43 -1.42
N GLY A 228 -23.22 -16.23 -1.00
CA GLY A 228 -24.32 -15.77 -0.15
C GLY A 228 -25.29 -14.78 -0.81
N THR A 229 -25.20 -14.58 -2.11
CA THR A 229 -26.06 -13.70 -2.91
C THR A 229 -26.10 -14.17 -4.37
N LYS A 230 -26.98 -13.61 -5.18
CA LYS A 230 -26.93 -13.77 -6.63
C LYS A 230 -25.72 -13.02 -7.20
N VAL A 231 -25.17 -13.56 -8.31
CA VAL A 231 -24.09 -12.88 -9.04
C VAL A 231 -24.58 -11.53 -9.57
N ASP A 232 -23.83 -10.47 -9.27
CA ASP A 232 -24.06 -9.12 -9.76
C ASP A 232 -22.70 -8.44 -10.02
N LYS A 233 -22.18 -8.64 -11.22
CA LYS A 233 -20.85 -8.16 -11.60
C LYS A 233 -20.80 -6.65 -11.80
N ALA A 234 -21.90 -6.04 -12.22
CA ALA A 234 -22.00 -4.59 -12.35
C ALA A 234 -21.87 -3.91 -10.98
N LYS A 235 -22.63 -4.38 -9.99
CA LYS A 235 -22.53 -3.90 -8.61
C LYS A 235 -21.17 -4.24 -7.99
N ALA A 236 -20.62 -5.41 -8.27
CA ALA A 236 -19.29 -5.80 -7.84
C ALA A 236 -18.22 -4.80 -8.30
N ALA A 237 -18.26 -4.38 -9.57
CA ALA A 237 -17.31 -3.42 -10.12
C ALA A 237 -17.30 -2.09 -9.34
N ILE A 238 -18.48 -1.58 -8.93
CA ILE A 238 -18.59 -0.35 -8.13
C ILE A 238 -17.84 -0.49 -6.79
N TYR A 239 -18.00 -1.63 -6.11
CA TYR A 239 -17.33 -1.85 -4.83
C TYR A 239 -15.84 -2.17 -4.99
N LEU A 240 -15.47 -2.87 -6.07
CA LEU A 240 -14.06 -3.08 -6.41
C LEU A 240 -13.35 -1.75 -6.73
N GLU A 241 -14.03 -0.79 -7.39
CA GLU A 241 -13.48 0.57 -7.58
C GLU A 241 -13.27 1.30 -6.24
N LYS A 242 -14.21 1.18 -5.28
CA LYS A 242 -13.99 1.69 -3.92
C LYS A 242 -12.72 1.06 -3.31
N ALA A 243 -12.54 -0.25 -3.43
CA ALA A 243 -11.38 -0.96 -2.89
C ALA A 243 -10.06 -0.57 -3.59
N VAL A 244 -10.08 -0.35 -4.90
CA VAL A 244 -8.92 0.14 -5.68
C VAL A 244 -8.45 1.50 -5.18
N ARG A 245 -9.36 2.43 -4.86
CA ARG A 245 -9.00 3.74 -4.26
C ARG A 245 -8.26 3.59 -2.92
N HIS A 246 -8.50 2.51 -2.21
CA HIS A 246 -7.77 2.13 -0.99
C HIS A 246 -6.56 1.23 -1.25
N GLN A 247 -6.10 1.15 -2.48
CA GLN A 247 -4.89 0.42 -2.88
C GLN A 247 -4.92 -1.09 -2.54
N VAL A 248 -6.09 -1.74 -2.61
CA VAL A 248 -6.23 -3.18 -2.36
C VAL A 248 -5.81 -3.97 -3.62
N PRO A 249 -4.68 -4.72 -3.62
CA PRO A 249 -4.15 -5.34 -4.85
C PRO A 249 -5.09 -6.37 -5.49
N ASN A 250 -5.76 -7.18 -4.66
CA ASN A 250 -6.71 -8.17 -5.16
C ASN A 250 -7.93 -7.53 -5.84
N ALA A 251 -8.35 -6.34 -5.41
CA ALA A 251 -9.42 -5.59 -6.06
C ALA A 251 -8.99 -5.08 -7.44
N MET A 252 -7.73 -4.62 -7.58
CA MET A 252 -7.17 -4.20 -8.86
C MET A 252 -7.19 -5.33 -9.88
N MET A 253 -6.77 -6.54 -9.44
CA MET A 253 -6.80 -7.74 -10.30
C MET A 253 -8.21 -8.14 -10.68
N MET A 254 -9.13 -8.17 -9.71
CA MET A 254 -10.51 -8.62 -9.96
C MET A 254 -11.26 -7.64 -10.87
N LEU A 255 -11.14 -6.33 -10.62
CA LEU A 255 -11.73 -5.30 -11.49
C LEU A 255 -11.09 -5.34 -12.90
N GLY A 256 -9.77 -5.49 -12.97
CA GLY A 256 -9.07 -5.67 -14.23
C GLY A 256 -9.59 -6.86 -15.04
N ASN A 257 -9.83 -8.01 -14.39
CA ASN A 257 -10.39 -9.18 -15.05
C ASN A 257 -11.83 -8.98 -15.55
N LEU A 258 -12.67 -8.26 -14.82
CA LEU A 258 -14.03 -7.91 -15.26
C LEU A 258 -13.99 -7.00 -16.50
N LEU A 259 -13.16 -5.95 -16.46
CA LEU A 259 -12.96 -5.01 -17.58
C LEU A 259 -12.32 -5.71 -18.80
N TYR A 260 -11.38 -6.65 -18.57
CA TYR A 260 -10.74 -7.40 -19.64
C TYR A 260 -11.75 -8.25 -20.43
N LYS A 261 -12.68 -8.89 -19.74
CA LYS A 261 -13.71 -9.76 -20.32
C LYS A 261 -14.94 -9.01 -20.81
N GLY A 262 -15.17 -7.78 -20.35
CA GLY A 262 -16.44 -7.10 -20.55
C GLY A 262 -17.59 -7.77 -19.78
N ASP A 263 -17.30 -8.39 -18.63
CA ASP A 263 -18.21 -9.24 -17.92
C ASP A 263 -18.98 -8.46 -16.86
N GLY A 264 -20.22 -8.08 -17.20
CA GLY A 264 -21.08 -7.24 -16.37
C GLY A 264 -20.78 -5.74 -16.44
N ILE A 265 -19.71 -5.33 -17.12
CA ILE A 265 -19.32 -3.94 -17.38
C ILE A 265 -18.70 -3.83 -18.76
N GLN A 266 -18.64 -2.61 -19.30
CA GLN A 266 -18.03 -2.37 -20.61
C GLN A 266 -16.52 -2.72 -20.57
N GLN A 267 -16.04 -3.42 -21.60
CA GLN A 267 -14.63 -3.73 -21.77
C GLN A 267 -13.79 -2.46 -21.94
N ASP A 268 -12.67 -2.37 -21.20
CA ASP A 268 -11.74 -1.24 -21.26
C ASP A 268 -10.31 -1.70 -21.00
N TYR A 269 -9.60 -2.02 -22.06
CA TYR A 269 -8.20 -2.49 -21.99
C TYR A 269 -7.23 -1.42 -21.47
N SER A 270 -7.49 -0.13 -21.70
CA SER A 270 -6.65 0.96 -21.18
C SER A 270 -6.72 1.05 -19.66
N LYS A 271 -7.93 0.88 -19.10
CA LYS A 271 -8.12 0.80 -17.64
C LYS A 271 -7.54 -0.50 -17.07
N VAL A 272 -7.66 -1.62 -17.81
CA VAL A 272 -7.08 -2.93 -17.40
C VAL A 272 -5.59 -2.83 -17.21
N ILE A 273 -4.84 -2.32 -18.22
CA ILE A 273 -3.37 -2.24 -18.12
C ILE A 273 -2.94 -1.34 -16.95
N SER A 274 -3.64 -0.25 -16.71
CA SER A 274 -3.38 0.64 -15.58
C SER A 274 -3.58 -0.07 -14.22
N LEU A 275 -4.66 -0.84 -14.07
CA LEU A 275 -4.94 -1.61 -12.85
C LEU A 275 -3.91 -2.71 -12.62
N TYR A 276 -3.53 -3.43 -13.68
CA TYR A 276 -2.51 -4.47 -13.59
C TYR A 276 -1.14 -3.88 -13.25
N LYS A 277 -0.75 -2.72 -13.81
CA LYS A 277 0.49 -2.03 -13.44
C LYS A 277 0.50 -1.63 -11.96
N GLN A 278 -0.61 -1.14 -11.42
CA GLN A 278 -0.74 -0.86 -9.99
C GLN A 278 -0.62 -2.11 -9.12
N ALA A 279 -1.22 -3.23 -9.53
CA ALA A 279 -1.09 -4.51 -8.82
C ALA A 279 0.32 -5.09 -8.93
N ALA A 280 0.96 -4.94 -10.08
CA ALA A 280 2.34 -5.37 -10.34
C ALA A 280 3.34 -4.62 -9.46
N ALA A 281 3.13 -3.30 -9.23
CA ALA A 281 3.92 -2.50 -8.30
C ALA A 281 3.88 -3.03 -6.85
N LYS A 282 2.87 -3.86 -6.52
CA LYS A 282 2.78 -4.61 -5.25
C LYS A 282 3.30 -6.06 -5.37
N ASN A 283 4.14 -6.33 -6.37
CA ASN A 283 4.75 -7.63 -6.65
C ASN A 283 3.74 -8.77 -6.90
N ASN A 284 2.58 -8.47 -7.50
CA ASN A 284 1.62 -9.49 -7.87
C ASN A 284 2.08 -10.22 -9.17
N PRO A 285 2.49 -11.50 -9.11
CA PRO A 285 3.07 -12.18 -10.27
C PRO A 285 2.05 -12.43 -11.39
N VAL A 286 0.77 -12.56 -11.07
CA VAL A 286 -0.30 -12.72 -12.07
C VAL A 286 -0.52 -11.41 -12.83
N ALA A 287 -0.44 -10.26 -12.15
CA ALA A 287 -0.51 -8.97 -12.80
C ALA A 287 0.65 -8.76 -13.79
N LEU A 288 1.88 -9.08 -13.37
CA LEU A 288 3.07 -9.02 -14.21
C LEU A 288 2.89 -9.86 -15.49
N TRP A 289 2.41 -11.09 -15.33
CA TRP A 289 2.15 -12.00 -16.46
C TRP A 289 1.08 -11.43 -17.40
N ASN A 290 -0.04 -10.97 -16.86
CA ASN A 290 -1.13 -10.42 -17.65
C ASN A 290 -0.71 -9.17 -18.44
N ILE A 291 0.13 -8.29 -17.86
CA ILE A 291 0.71 -7.16 -18.57
C ILE A 291 1.52 -7.65 -19.77
N GLY A 292 2.37 -8.66 -19.58
CA GLY A 292 3.14 -9.25 -20.68
C GLY A 292 2.25 -9.77 -21.81
N ILE A 293 1.15 -10.44 -21.49
CA ILE A 293 0.16 -10.90 -22.48
C ILE A 293 -0.52 -9.71 -23.20
N MET A 294 -0.82 -8.62 -22.49
CA MET A 294 -1.42 -7.43 -23.09
C MET A 294 -0.47 -6.78 -24.10
N TYR A 295 0.82 -6.60 -23.76
CA TYR A 295 1.83 -6.10 -24.71
C TYR A 295 2.06 -7.06 -25.89
N LYS A 296 2.04 -8.38 -25.64
CA LYS A 296 2.14 -9.40 -26.70
C LYS A 296 1.02 -9.27 -27.73
N ASN A 297 -0.18 -8.97 -27.28
CA ASN A 297 -1.39 -8.96 -28.13
C ASN A 297 -1.80 -7.55 -28.58
N GLY A 298 -1.20 -6.47 -28.06
CA GLY A 298 -1.59 -5.09 -28.35
C GLY A 298 -2.93 -4.70 -27.71
N LEU A 299 -3.25 -5.20 -26.51
CA LEU A 299 -4.51 -4.94 -25.84
C LEU A 299 -4.39 -3.74 -24.89
N GLY A 300 -5.01 -2.61 -25.24
CA GLY A 300 -4.93 -1.35 -24.48
C GLY A 300 -3.56 -0.66 -24.50
N VAL A 301 -2.61 -1.25 -25.21
CA VAL A 301 -1.25 -0.74 -25.46
C VAL A 301 -0.85 -1.15 -26.88
N LYS A 302 0.13 -0.45 -27.44
CA LYS A 302 0.74 -0.87 -28.71
C LYS A 302 1.45 -2.21 -28.54
N GLN A 303 1.29 -3.11 -29.50
CA GLN A 303 1.97 -4.41 -29.47
C GLN A 303 3.49 -4.20 -29.43
N ASN A 304 4.15 -4.83 -28.45
CA ASN A 304 5.59 -4.80 -28.31
C ASN A 304 6.10 -6.10 -27.69
N TYR A 305 6.80 -6.91 -28.51
CA TYR A 305 7.28 -8.22 -28.08
C TYR A 305 8.41 -8.14 -27.06
N LEU A 306 9.27 -7.10 -27.14
CA LEU A 306 10.35 -6.93 -26.16
C LEU A 306 9.80 -6.59 -24.78
N ILE A 307 8.89 -5.62 -24.70
CA ILE A 307 8.25 -5.26 -23.45
C ILE A 307 7.43 -6.43 -22.90
N ALA A 308 6.73 -7.18 -23.77
CA ALA A 308 6.01 -8.40 -23.39
C ALA A 308 6.94 -9.43 -22.75
N LEU A 309 8.08 -9.72 -23.40
CA LEU A 309 9.08 -10.66 -22.90
C LEU A 309 9.60 -10.25 -21.52
N GLN A 310 9.89 -8.97 -21.34
CA GLN A 310 10.38 -8.42 -20.07
C GLN A 310 9.39 -8.62 -18.93
N TRP A 311 8.11 -8.31 -19.14
CA TRP A 311 7.07 -8.53 -18.14
C TRP A 311 6.84 -10.01 -17.80
N LEU A 312 6.88 -10.90 -18.81
CA LEU A 312 6.74 -12.35 -18.64
C LEU A 312 7.92 -12.94 -17.85
N ALA A 313 9.13 -12.48 -18.15
CA ALA A 313 10.34 -12.85 -17.44
C ALA A 313 10.28 -12.40 -15.98
N TYR A 314 9.89 -11.14 -15.74
CA TYR A 314 9.73 -10.60 -14.39
C TYR A 314 8.65 -11.34 -13.58
N ALA A 315 7.53 -11.73 -14.22
CA ALA A 315 6.50 -12.57 -13.59
C ALA A 315 7.07 -13.93 -13.13
N SER A 316 7.89 -14.55 -13.95
CA SER A 316 8.53 -15.83 -13.63
C SER A 316 9.46 -15.73 -12.42
N GLU A 317 10.27 -14.68 -12.31
CA GLU A 317 11.11 -14.43 -11.14
C GLU A 317 10.31 -14.19 -9.86
N LYS A 318 9.21 -13.46 -9.96
CA LYS A 318 8.34 -13.18 -8.80
C LYS A 318 7.44 -14.36 -8.41
N GLY A 319 7.73 -15.55 -8.93
CA GLY A 319 7.13 -16.80 -8.50
C GLY A 319 5.90 -17.23 -9.29
N MET A 320 5.68 -16.67 -10.48
CA MET A 320 4.73 -17.27 -11.42
C MET A 320 5.25 -18.66 -11.79
N LYS A 321 4.48 -19.71 -11.48
CA LYS A 321 4.86 -21.11 -11.74
C LYS A 321 4.81 -21.41 -13.25
N THR A 322 5.71 -20.76 -13.99
CA THR A 322 5.94 -21.04 -15.41
C THR A 322 7.40 -21.43 -15.56
N ASN A 323 7.71 -22.45 -16.33
CA ASN A 323 9.10 -22.78 -16.70
C ASN A 323 9.67 -21.80 -17.73
N PHE A 324 9.07 -20.59 -17.86
CA PHE A 324 9.33 -19.64 -18.94
C PHE A 324 10.82 -19.26 -19.06
N MET A 325 11.47 -18.90 -17.92
CA MET A 325 12.89 -18.53 -17.96
C MET A 325 13.81 -19.71 -18.25
N LYS A 326 13.48 -20.89 -17.74
CA LYS A 326 14.23 -22.12 -18.07
C LYS A 326 14.05 -22.49 -19.54
N GLN A 327 12.84 -22.35 -20.07
CA GLN A 327 12.52 -22.59 -21.49
C GLN A 327 13.21 -21.57 -22.41
N LEU A 328 13.41 -20.33 -21.93
CA LEU A 328 14.14 -19.29 -22.66
C LEU A 328 15.66 -19.60 -22.69
N ALA A 329 16.22 -20.06 -21.55
CA ALA A 329 17.65 -20.41 -21.45
C ALA A 329 18.01 -21.67 -22.27
N ASP A 330 17.08 -22.61 -22.37
CA ASP A 330 17.24 -23.84 -23.17
C ASP A 330 16.64 -23.59 -24.58
N ALA A 331 17.42 -23.01 -25.49
CA ALA A 331 16.99 -22.68 -26.87
C ALA A 331 16.42 -23.88 -27.66
N ASN A 332 16.53 -25.09 -27.12
CA ASN A 332 16.03 -26.37 -27.69
C ASN A 332 14.74 -26.86 -27.05
N VAL A 333 14.16 -26.16 -26.06
CA VAL A 333 12.96 -26.63 -25.36
C VAL A 333 11.70 -26.03 -25.99
N GLU A 334 10.74 -26.90 -26.31
CA GLU A 334 9.40 -26.48 -26.73
C GLU A 334 8.76 -25.56 -25.70
N ILE A 335 8.62 -24.27 -26.03
CA ILE A 335 7.84 -23.31 -25.23
C ILE A 335 6.38 -23.70 -25.31
N ASN A 336 5.94 -24.48 -24.34
CA ASN A 336 4.67 -25.24 -24.40
C ASN A 336 3.46 -24.40 -23.91
N ASN A 337 3.37 -23.12 -24.31
CA ASN A 337 2.26 -22.23 -23.95
C ASN A 337 1.33 -21.91 -25.13
N GLY A 338 1.26 -22.76 -26.15
CA GLY A 338 0.43 -22.52 -27.33
C GLY A 338 0.97 -21.42 -28.26
N TRP A 339 2.22 -21.00 -28.09
CA TRP A 339 2.84 -19.95 -28.92
C TRP A 339 3.64 -20.50 -30.10
N LYS A 340 3.93 -21.81 -30.15
CA LYS A 340 4.66 -22.44 -31.25
C LYS A 340 4.01 -22.09 -32.60
N GLY A 341 4.81 -21.61 -33.55
CA GLY A 341 4.35 -21.15 -34.85
C GLY A 341 3.85 -19.69 -34.90
N THR A 342 3.80 -18.97 -33.76
CA THR A 342 3.47 -17.55 -33.75
C THR A 342 4.72 -16.67 -33.97
N ASP A 343 4.52 -15.41 -34.36
CA ASP A 343 5.60 -14.45 -34.51
C ASP A 343 6.28 -14.14 -33.17
N PHE A 344 5.53 -14.15 -32.07
CA PHE A 344 6.09 -14.02 -30.73
C PHE A 344 7.02 -15.18 -30.35
N TYR A 345 6.70 -16.41 -30.76
CA TYR A 345 7.60 -17.54 -30.58
C TYR A 345 8.90 -17.36 -31.36
N THR A 346 8.80 -16.99 -32.66
CA THR A 346 9.96 -16.70 -33.50
C THR A 346 10.85 -15.61 -32.89
N PHE A 347 10.23 -14.57 -32.32
CA PHE A 347 10.96 -13.50 -31.61
C PHE A 347 11.70 -14.02 -30.37
N ILE A 348 11.01 -14.80 -29.50
CA ILE A 348 11.63 -15.36 -28.29
C ILE A 348 12.80 -16.28 -28.64
N HIS A 349 12.63 -17.13 -29.67
CA HIS A 349 13.67 -18.04 -30.11
C HIS A 349 14.89 -17.28 -30.65
N ALA A 350 14.69 -16.25 -31.45
CA ALA A 350 15.79 -15.38 -31.92
C ALA A 350 16.54 -14.74 -30.74
N VAL A 351 15.83 -14.20 -29.74
CA VAL A 351 16.46 -13.62 -28.54
C VAL A 351 17.23 -14.69 -27.75
N ALA A 352 16.67 -15.87 -27.55
CA ALA A 352 17.35 -16.96 -26.86
C ALA A 352 18.64 -17.40 -27.58
N CYS A 353 18.62 -17.46 -28.92
CA CYS A 353 19.80 -17.75 -29.72
C CYS A 353 20.84 -16.64 -29.69
N MET A 354 20.44 -15.36 -29.49
CA MET A 354 21.38 -14.25 -29.30
C MET A 354 22.10 -14.32 -27.95
N GLU A 355 21.40 -14.76 -26.91
CA GLU A 355 21.92 -14.82 -25.53
C GLU A 355 22.62 -16.14 -25.18
N ALA A 356 22.63 -17.11 -26.10
CA ALA A 356 23.35 -18.36 -25.90
C ALA A 356 24.85 -18.12 -25.72
N THR A 357 25.51 -18.98 -24.94
CA THR A 357 26.98 -18.95 -24.73
C THR A 357 27.77 -18.94 -26.04
N THR A 358 27.21 -19.54 -27.09
CA THR A 358 27.71 -19.50 -28.47
C THR A 358 26.58 -19.06 -29.39
N PRO A 359 26.42 -17.73 -29.61
CA PRO A 359 25.31 -17.21 -30.41
C PRO A 359 25.32 -17.73 -31.85
N ASP A 360 24.18 -18.29 -32.31
CA ASP A 360 23.99 -18.63 -33.73
C ASP A 360 23.38 -17.45 -34.49
N TYR A 361 24.21 -16.50 -34.84
CA TYR A 361 23.78 -15.30 -35.57
C TYR A 361 23.16 -15.60 -36.93
N THR A 362 23.42 -16.76 -37.53
CA THR A 362 22.81 -17.16 -38.82
C THR A 362 21.33 -17.44 -38.66
N THR A 363 20.98 -18.24 -37.66
CA THR A 363 19.58 -18.50 -37.28
C THR A 363 18.89 -17.23 -36.79
N VAL A 364 19.54 -16.45 -35.91
CA VAL A 364 19.01 -15.18 -35.39
C VAL A 364 18.62 -14.25 -36.53
N VAL A 365 19.54 -13.96 -37.46
CA VAL A 365 19.25 -13.06 -38.59
C VAL A 365 18.13 -13.56 -39.46
N LYS A 366 18.11 -14.84 -39.79
CA LYS A 366 17.03 -15.47 -40.61
C LYS A 366 15.66 -15.29 -39.96
N GLU A 367 15.57 -15.50 -38.65
CA GLU A 367 14.31 -15.36 -37.93
C GLU A 367 13.88 -13.88 -37.77
N LEU A 368 14.82 -12.99 -37.48
CA LEU A 368 14.52 -11.56 -37.40
C LEU A 368 14.13 -10.96 -38.75
N GLU A 369 14.75 -11.37 -39.85
CA GLU A 369 14.35 -10.98 -41.23
C GLU A 369 12.94 -11.45 -41.57
N LYS A 370 12.54 -12.63 -41.10
CA LYS A 370 11.16 -13.13 -41.20
C LYS A 370 10.15 -12.18 -40.50
N LEU A 371 10.48 -11.75 -39.26
CA LEU A 371 9.65 -10.86 -38.47
C LEU A 371 9.65 -9.44 -39.05
N GLU A 372 10.79 -8.98 -39.57
CA GLU A 372 10.94 -7.68 -40.20
C GLU A 372 10.06 -7.55 -41.45
N LYS A 373 9.99 -8.61 -42.31
CA LYS A 373 9.07 -8.69 -43.44
C LYS A 373 7.60 -8.63 -43.04
N LYS A 374 7.27 -8.98 -41.82
CA LYS A 374 5.94 -8.85 -41.22
C LYS A 374 5.71 -7.52 -40.48
N ASN A 375 6.64 -6.58 -40.62
CA ASN A 375 6.60 -5.27 -39.97
C ASN A 375 6.55 -5.34 -38.44
N VAL A 376 7.26 -6.30 -37.83
CA VAL A 376 7.47 -6.34 -36.37
C VAL A 376 8.58 -5.36 -36.01
N PRO A 377 8.29 -4.22 -35.33
CA PRO A 377 9.24 -3.12 -35.20
C PRO A 377 10.57 -3.50 -34.53
N VAL A 378 10.51 -4.28 -33.44
CA VAL A 378 11.69 -4.70 -32.67
C VAL A 378 12.62 -5.60 -33.48
N ALA A 379 12.14 -6.26 -34.52
CA ALA A 379 12.99 -7.12 -35.37
C ALA A 379 14.06 -6.32 -36.09
N SER A 380 13.71 -5.13 -36.63
CA SER A 380 14.70 -4.22 -37.23
C SER A 380 15.74 -3.78 -36.20
N THR A 381 15.32 -3.41 -34.99
CA THR A 381 16.24 -2.99 -33.92
C THR A 381 17.22 -4.08 -33.54
N LEU A 382 16.74 -5.33 -33.39
CA LEU A 382 17.59 -6.49 -33.07
C LEU A 382 18.53 -6.86 -34.22
N LEU A 383 18.09 -6.69 -35.48
CA LEU A 383 19.00 -6.80 -36.64
C LEU A 383 20.12 -5.77 -36.55
N GLY A 384 19.81 -4.54 -36.18
CA GLY A 384 20.81 -3.51 -35.91
C GLY A 384 21.82 -3.95 -34.86
N LEU A 385 21.37 -4.52 -33.75
CA LEU A 385 22.25 -5.07 -32.71
C LEU A 385 23.16 -6.18 -33.25
N CYS A 386 22.67 -7.05 -34.10
CA CYS A 386 23.50 -8.06 -34.74
C CYS A 386 24.66 -7.43 -35.57
N TYR A 387 24.45 -6.25 -36.15
CA TYR A 387 25.52 -5.52 -36.87
C TYR A 387 26.43 -4.67 -35.94
N SER A 388 26.06 -4.43 -34.71
CA SER A 388 26.89 -3.74 -33.70
C SER A 388 27.88 -4.68 -33.01
N ALA A 389 27.58 -5.96 -32.93
CA ALA A 389 28.36 -6.93 -32.16
C ALA A 389 29.79 -7.07 -32.74
N LYS A 390 30.81 -6.62 -31.98
CA LYS A 390 32.22 -6.78 -32.32
C LYS A 390 32.65 -8.23 -32.51
N SER A 391 31.94 -9.14 -31.87
CA SER A 391 32.14 -10.61 -31.97
C SER A 391 31.63 -11.19 -33.28
N TRP A 392 30.76 -10.48 -34.01
CA TRP A 392 30.24 -10.94 -35.29
C TRP A 392 31.11 -10.45 -36.46
N ARG A 393 31.62 -11.38 -37.28
CA ARG A 393 32.51 -11.12 -38.41
C ARG A 393 31.97 -10.12 -39.46
N LYS A 394 30.70 -9.72 -39.38
CA LYS A 394 29.98 -8.82 -40.28
C LYS A 394 29.59 -7.48 -39.62
N ALA A 395 30.25 -7.09 -38.52
CA ALA A 395 29.97 -5.80 -37.90
C ALA A 395 30.00 -4.66 -38.93
N ASN A 396 28.96 -3.84 -38.95
CA ASN A 396 28.79 -2.75 -39.88
C ASN A 396 27.97 -1.62 -39.25
N GLU A 397 28.66 -0.58 -38.84
CA GLU A 397 28.07 0.55 -38.11
C GLU A 397 27.01 1.31 -38.95
N LYS A 398 27.24 1.48 -40.25
CA LYS A 398 26.22 2.11 -41.13
C LYS A 398 24.92 1.30 -41.20
N LYS A 399 25.05 -0.01 -41.31
CA LYS A 399 23.88 -0.89 -41.29
C LYS A 399 23.20 -0.89 -39.92
N MET A 400 23.97 -0.89 -38.83
CA MET A 400 23.46 -0.81 -37.47
C MET A 400 22.55 0.42 -37.30
N ILE A 401 23.06 1.60 -37.66
CA ILE A 401 22.33 2.88 -37.57
C ILE A 401 21.07 2.82 -38.46
N ALA A 402 21.19 2.39 -39.70
CA ALA A 402 20.05 2.29 -40.63
C ALA A 402 18.94 1.38 -40.09
N TYR A 403 19.29 0.27 -39.44
CA TYR A 403 18.31 -0.62 -38.81
C TYR A 403 17.68 -0.02 -37.54
N TYR A 404 18.45 0.73 -36.73
CA TYR A 404 17.87 1.46 -35.58
C TYR A 404 16.92 2.56 -36.05
N GLU A 405 17.28 3.33 -37.08
CA GLU A 405 16.40 4.33 -37.68
C GLU A 405 15.12 3.68 -38.26
N LYS A 406 15.27 2.52 -38.92
CA LYS A 406 14.13 1.78 -39.43
C LYS A 406 13.20 1.31 -38.28
N GLY A 407 13.74 0.73 -37.20
CA GLY A 407 12.97 0.33 -36.02
C GLY A 407 12.28 1.55 -35.36
N ALA A 408 12.98 2.67 -35.22
CA ALA A 408 12.43 3.90 -34.69
C ALA A 408 11.29 4.47 -35.55
N ASN A 409 11.42 4.45 -36.89
CA ASN A 409 10.37 4.88 -37.81
C ASN A 409 9.13 3.97 -37.75
N MET A 410 9.30 2.73 -37.34
CA MET A 410 8.20 1.80 -37.06
C MET A 410 7.65 1.96 -35.64
N GLY A 411 8.25 2.85 -34.84
CA GLY A 411 7.84 3.18 -33.45
C GLY A 411 8.31 2.17 -32.43
N ASP A 412 9.46 1.52 -32.64
CA ASP A 412 10.06 0.68 -31.60
C ASP A 412 10.75 1.55 -30.53
N PRO A 413 10.31 1.51 -29.26
CA PRO A 413 10.89 2.30 -28.20
C PRO A 413 12.35 1.94 -27.89
N TYR A 414 12.75 0.70 -28.13
CA TYR A 414 14.13 0.29 -27.93
C TYR A 414 15.06 0.91 -28.98
N ALA A 415 14.60 1.03 -30.22
CA ALA A 415 15.35 1.73 -31.26
C ALA A 415 15.56 3.22 -30.91
N TYR A 416 14.54 3.91 -30.42
CA TYR A 416 14.68 5.28 -29.93
C TYR A 416 15.68 5.37 -28.79
N TYR A 417 15.64 4.45 -27.82
CA TYR A 417 16.59 4.41 -26.72
C TYR A 417 18.04 4.26 -27.22
N LEU A 418 18.29 3.32 -28.15
CA LEU A 418 19.63 3.08 -28.71
C LEU A 418 20.14 4.28 -29.53
N LEU A 419 19.27 4.92 -30.31
CA LEU A 419 19.63 6.16 -31.04
C LEU A 419 19.97 7.29 -30.06
N ALA A 420 19.25 7.42 -28.94
CA ALA A 420 19.59 8.38 -27.90
C ALA A 420 20.98 8.11 -27.31
N GLN A 421 21.30 6.85 -27.03
CA GLN A 421 22.61 6.44 -26.52
C GLN A 421 23.73 6.76 -27.50
N LEU A 422 23.54 6.53 -28.81
CA LEU A 422 24.50 6.88 -29.84
C LEU A 422 24.79 8.39 -29.89
N HIS A 423 23.74 9.23 -29.79
CA HIS A 423 23.93 10.71 -29.73
C HIS A 423 24.51 11.18 -28.39
N LEU A 424 24.46 10.38 -27.34
CA LEU A 424 25.03 10.68 -26.02
C LEU A 424 26.51 10.33 -25.94
N SER A 425 26.93 9.20 -26.54
CA SER A 425 28.30 8.65 -26.46
C SER A 425 29.35 9.44 -27.21
N ASN A 426 28.96 10.38 -28.11
CA ASN A 426 29.87 11.12 -28.98
C ASN A 426 30.79 10.18 -29.79
N ASP A 427 30.26 9.02 -30.19
CA ASP A 427 30.97 8.07 -31.02
C ASP A 427 31.18 8.63 -32.43
N ASN A 428 32.30 8.26 -33.11
CA ASN A 428 32.67 8.79 -34.41
C ASN A 428 31.60 8.62 -35.51
N ALA A 429 30.66 7.67 -35.31
CA ALA A 429 29.56 7.40 -36.22
C ALA A 429 28.42 8.41 -36.18
N VAL A 430 28.15 8.97 -35.01
CA VAL A 430 27.02 9.88 -34.80
C VAL A 430 27.48 11.09 -34.00
N LYS A 431 27.29 12.31 -34.58
CA LYS A 431 27.59 13.54 -33.87
C LYS A 431 26.70 13.69 -32.64
N ALA A 432 27.31 14.01 -31.49
CA ALA A 432 26.59 14.30 -30.26
C ALA A 432 25.57 15.42 -30.45
N ASP A 433 24.33 15.18 -30.03
CA ASP A 433 23.25 16.14 -30.13
C ASP A 433 22.29 15.99 -28.91
N LYS A 434 22.46 16.88 -27.94
CA LYS A 434 21.68 16.87 -26.71
C LYS A 434 20.15 16.96 -26.94
N ASN A 435 19.72 17.68 -27.96
CA ASN A 435 18.30 17.84 -28.26
C ASN A 435 17.72 16.52 -28.81
N LYS A 436 18.47 15.85 -29.67
CA LYS A 436 18.08 14.52 -30.17
C LYS A 436 18.06 13.48 -29.06
N VAL A 437 19.03 13.51 -28.13
CA VAL A 437 19.03 12.61 -26.95
C VAL A 437 17.71 12.70 -26.18
N VAL A 438 17.32 13.93 -25.82
CA VAL A 438 16.08 14.14 -25.07
C VAL A 438 14.86 13.72 -25.88
N ALA A 439 14.77 14.13 -27.14
CA ALA A 439 13.64 13.81 -28.02
C ALA A 439 13.46 12.30 -28.24
N TYR A 440 14.55 11.56 -28.41
CA TYR A 440 14.50 10.11 -28.57
C TYR A 440 14.13 9.40 -27.25
N TYR A 441 14.66 9.83 -26.11
CA TYR A 441 14.23 9.27 -24.84
C TYR A 441 12.76 9.58 -24.52
N GLU A 442 12.27 10.78 -24.86
CA GLU A 442 10.85 11.13 -24.69
C GLU A 442 9.96 10.22 -25.53
N LYS A 443 10.29 9.99 -26.82
CA LYS A 443 9.58 9.05 -27.69
C LYS A 443 9.60 7.61 -27.14
N ALA A 444 10.74 7.16 -26.63
CA ALA A 444 10.82 5.84 -26.02
C ALA A 444 9.96 5.74 -24.73
N ALA A 445 9.95 6.80 -23.94
CA ALA A 445 9.15 6.87 -22.70
C ALA A 445 7.63 6.97 -22.96
N GLU A 446 7.21 7.61 -24.07
CA GLU A 446 5.80 7.66 -24.53
C GLU A 446 5.29 6.26 -24.89
N GLU A 447 6.16 5.39 -25.39
CA GLU A 447 5.86 3.99 -25.72
C GLU A 447 6.14 3.03 -24.54
N ASP A 448 6.10 3.55 -23.29
CA ASP A 448 6.25 2.79 -22.03
C ASP A 448 7.65 2.13 -21.82
N TYR A 449 8.70 2.59 -22.49
CA TYR A 449 10.04 2.04 -22.29
C TYR A 449 10.72 2.60 -21.04
N ALA A 450 10.65 1.81 -19.98
CA ALA A 450 11.06 2.24 -18.65
C ALA A 450 12.55 2.64 -18.51
N PRO A 451 13.55 2.04 -19.19
CA PRO A 451 14.91 2.54 -19.16
C PRO A 451 15.04 4.00 -19.61
N ALA A 452 14.32 4.40 -20.67
CA ALA A 452 14.32 5.80 -21.12
C ALA A 452 13.67 6.74 -20.08
N MET A 453 12.66 6.27 -19.36
CA MET A 453 12.07 7.04 -18.26
C MET A 453 13.08 7.27 -17.12
N CYS A 454 13.92 6.27 -16.79
CA CYS A 454 14.97 6.42 -15.79
C CYS A 454 16.01 7.48 -16.25
N GLU A 455 16.46 7.41 -17.49
CA GLU A 455 17.42 8.38 -18.06
C GLU A 455 16.85 9.81 -18.02
N LEU A 456 15.62 10.01 -18.47
CA LEU A 456 14.94 11.31 -18.40
C LEU A 456 14.79 11.78 -16.94
N GLY A 457 14.42 10.89 -16.03
CA GLY A 457 14.36 11.19 -14.61
C GLY A 457 15.69 11.70 -14.06
N ASP A 458 16.78 11.00 -14.37
CA ASP A 458 18.14 11.38 -13.95
C ASP A 458 18.60 12.71 -14.59
N MET A 459 18.28 12.94 -15.87
CA MET A 459 18.56 14.20 -16.56
C MET A 459 17.85 15.39 -15.89
N TYR A 460 16.54 15.27 -15.60
CA TYR A 460 15.77 16.32 -14.93
C TYR A 460 16.14 16.48 -13.45
N PHE A 461 16.57 15.41 -12.78
CA PHE A 461 17.00 15.48 -11.38
C PHE A 461 18.34 16.19 -11.22
N THR A 462 19.30 15.85 -12.09
CA THR A 462 20.67 16.42 -12.04
C THR A 462 20.79 17.77 -12.73
N GLY A 463 20.02 18.02 -13.78
CA GLY A 463 20.15 19.22 -14.63
C GLY A 463 21.34 19.18 -15.59
N LYS A 464 21.92 18.01 -15.89
CA LYS A 464 23.14 17.89 -16.70
C LYS A 464 22.93 18.16 -18.20
N ILE A 465 21.79 17.76 -18.75
CA ILE A 465 21.47 17.87 -20.19
C ILE A 465 20.29 18.83 -20.41
N VAL A 466 19.33 18.81 -19.50
CA VAL A 466 18.15 19.67 -19.47
C VAL A 466 18.14 20.52 -18.21
N ASN A 467 17.37 21.59 -18.18
CA ASN A 467 17.20 22.38 -16.94
C ASN A 467 16.64 21.51 -15.81
N LYS A 468 17.23 21.63 -14.63
CA LYS A 468 16.82 20.86 -13.45
C LYS A 468 15.34 21.07 -13.13
N ASN A 469 14.60 19.98 -13.02
CA ASN A 469 13.19 19.99 -12.66
C ASN A 469 12.82 18.71 -11.87
N VAL A 470 12.87 18.80 -10.55
CA VAL A 470 12.66 17.66 -9.66
C VAL A 470 11.24 17.09 -9.79
N THR A 471 10.23 17.93 -10.04
CA THR A 471 8.85 17.45 -10.22
C THR A 471 8.72 16.59 -11.49
N LYS A 472 9.33 17.00 -12.60
CA LYS A 472 9.39 16.17 -13.82
C LYS A 472 10.18 14.90 -13.58
N ALA A 473 11.30 14.95 -12.86
CA ALA A 473 12.10 13.78 -12.51
C ALA A 473 11.27 12.76 -11.74
N ILE A 474 10.55 13.18 -10.70
CA ILE A 474 9.66 12.33 -9.91
C ILE A 474 8.59 11.67 -10.78
N ASN A 475 8.00 12.42 -11.72
CA ASN A 475 7.00 11.87 -12.63
C ASN A 475 7.59 10.75 -13.51
N TYR A 476 8.78 10.95 -14.07
CA TYR A 476 9.44 9.90 -14.86
C TYR A 476 9.86 8.69 -14.01
N TYR A 477 10.41 8.89 -12.81
CA TYR A 477 10.73 7.79 -11.90
C TYR A 477 9.48 7.00 -11.50
N ASN A 478 8.37 7.68 -11.22
CA ASN A 478 7.11 6.99 -10.89
C ASN A 478 6.57 6.19 -12.07
N LYS A 479 6.65 6.74 -13.31
CA LYS A 479 6.30 5.99 -14.52
C LYS A 479 7.20 4.77 -14.70
N ALA A 480 8.50 4.90 -14.52
CA ALA A 480 9.46 3.80 -14.61
C ALA A 480 9.17 2.72 -13.57
N PHE A 481 8.91 3.11 -12.32
CA PHE A 481 8.52 2.21 -11.24
C PHE A 481 7.24 1.42 -11.55
N LEU A 482 6.19 2.10 -12.05
CA LEU A 482 4.94 1.45 -12.46
C LEU A 482 5.12 0.52 -13.67
N ASN A 483 6.14 0.75 -14.49
CA ASN A 483 6.57 -0.15 -15.56
C ASN A 483 7.57 -1.23 -15.07
N GLY A 484 7.70 -1.43 -13.76
CA GLY A 484 8.47 -2.50 -13.15
C GLY A 484 9.99 -2.33 -13.23
N TYR A 485 10.49 -1.12 -13.48
CA TYR A 485 11.91 -0.89 -13.67
C TYR A 485 12.40 0.41 -13.00
N LEU A 486 13.48 0.28 -12.24
CA LEU A 486 14.29 1.42 -11.80
C LEU A 486 15.77 1.02 -11.86
N THR A 487 16.59 1.85 -12.50
CA THR A 487 18.05 1.71 -12.35
C THR A 487 18.47 1.99 -10.91
N LYS A 488 19.63 1.51 -10.48
CA LYS A 488 20.17 1.82 -9.15
C LYS A 488 20.24 3.33 -8.90
N THR A 489 20.65 4.10 -9.92
CA THR A 489 20.75 5.56 -9.85
C THR A 489 19.37 6.20 -9.73
N ALA A 490 18.43 5.83 -10.60
CA ALA A 490 17.06 6.33 -10.57
C ALA A 490 16.37 6.01 -9.23
N ALA A 491 16.56 4.79 -8.71
CA ALA A 491 16.03 4.37 -7.41
C ALA A 491 16.59 5.22 -6.26
N ALA A 492 17.90 5.47 -6.25
CA ALA A 492 18.55 6.31 -5.23
C ALA A 492 18.06 7.77 -5.29
N ASN A 493 17.97 8.33 -6.50
CA ASN A 493 17.47 9.68 -6.71
C ASN A 493 16.00 9.81 -6.30
N PHE A 494 15.16 8.83 -6.64
CA PHE A 494 13.75 8.82 -6.29
C PHE A 494 13.53 8.62 -4.77
N ALA A 495 14.30 7.73 -4.14
CA ALA A 495 14.30 7.57 -2.69
C ALA A 495 14.70 8.86 -1.97
N SER A 496 15.72 9.57 -2.47
CA SER A 496 16.13 10.88 -1.94
C SER A 496 15.00 11.91 -2.00
N CYS A 497 14.18 11.90 -3.06
CA CYS A 497 13.00 12.76 -3.15
C CYS A 497 12.00 12.51 -2.00
N TYR A 498 11.75 11.26 -1.63
CA TYR A 498 10.88 10.91 -0.49
C TYR A 498 11.52 11.23 0.86
N GLN A 499 12.83 11.00 1.04
CA GLN A 499 13.54 11.31 2.29
C GLN A 499 13.55 12.80 2.60
N GLN A 500 13.74 13.62 1.58
CA GLN A 500 13.86 15.07 1.72
C GLN A 500 12.54 15.83 1.52
N GLY A 501 11.51 15.19 0.96
CA GLY A 501 10.25 15.85 0.61
C GLY A 501 10.38 16.79 -0.59
N LEU A 502 11.18 16.41 -1.60
CA LEU A 502 11.40 17.22 -2.79
C LEU A 502 10.23 17.16 -3.77
N GLY A 503 10.11 18.17 -4.62
CA GLY A 503 9.14 18.21 -5.73
C GLY A 503 7.68 18.10 -5.31
N GLY A 504 7.34 18.51 -4.09
CA GLY A 504 5.97 18.45 -3.54
C GLY A 504 5.62 17.14 -2.84
N LEU A 505 6.53 16.18 -2.74
CA LEU A 505 6.32 14.94 -1.99
C LEU A 505 6.34 15.20 -0.47
N LYS A 506 5.52 14.45 0.27
CA LYS A 506 5.65 14.37 1.72
C LYS A 506 6.81 13.43 2.07
N LYS A 507 7.60 13.78 3.09
CA LYS A 507 8.66 12.91 3.60
C LYS A 507 8.09 11.55 4.00
N ASN A 508 8.69 10.47 3.50
CA ASN A 508 8.28 9.11 3.77
C ASN A 508 9.47 8.16 3.65
N GLU A 509 10.04 7.77 4.79
CA GLU A 509 11.20 6.89 4.84
C GLU A 509 10.88 5.45 4.43
N GLU A 510 9.67 4.97 4.68
CA GLU A 510 9.25 3.62 4.30
C GLU A 510 9.19 3.49 2.77
N THR A 511 8.54 4.46 2.10
CA THR A 511 8.52 4.51 0.63
C THR A 511 9.92 4.68 0.05
N ALA A 512 10.78 5.49 0.66
CA ALA A 512 12.17 5.63 0.22
C ALA A 512 12.94 4.29 0.28
N LYS A 513 12.79 3.53 1.36
CA LYS A 513 13.37 2.18 1.49
C LYS A 513 12.82 1.21 0.44
N GLU A 514 11.52 1.27 0.15
CA GLU A 514 10.87 0.48 -0.91
C GLU A 514 11.52 0.77 -2.28
N MET A 515 11.71 2.06 -2.63
CA MET A 515 12.36 2.45 -3.89
C MET A 515 13.80 1.95 -3.98
N MET A 516 14.59 2.08 -2.90
CA MET A 516 15.97 1.57 -2.85
C MET A 516 16.03 0.05 -3.04
N LYS A 517 15.11 -0.68 -2.43
CA LYS A 517 15.01 -2.13 -2.58
C LYS A 517 14.76 -2.52 -4.04
N HIS A 518 13.84 -1.84 -4.73
CA HIS A 518 13.57 -2.08 -6.15
C HIS A 518 14.82 -1.87 -7.02
N GLY A 519 15.63 -0.85 -6.76
CA GLY A 519 16.89 -0.61 -7.47
C GLY A 519 17.98 -1.66 -7.17
N GLN A 520 17.95 -2.29 -5.98
CA GLN A 520 18.93 -3.31 -5.57
C GLN A 520 18.59 -4.71 -6.10
N GLU A 521 17.31 -5.06 -6.16
CA GLU A 521 16.84 -6.36 -6.65
C GLU A 521 17.18 -6.58 -8.13
N GLY A 522 17.73 -5.58 -8.79
CA GLY A 522 18.21 -5.62 -10.18
C GLY A 522 17.11 -6.14 -11.10
N CYS A 523 16.42 -5.25 -11.77
CA CYS A 523 15.44 -5.68 -12.76
C CYS A 523 16.09 -6.60 -13.79
N LEU A 524 15.42 -7.69 -14.11
CA LEU A 524 15.72 -8.62 -15.21
C LEU A 524 15.93 -7.94 -16.57
N TRP A 525 15.47 -6.70 -16.72
CA TRP A 525 15.76 -5.88 -17.90
C TRP A 525 17.24 -5.84 -18.22
N SER A 526 18.09 -5.82 -17.18
CA SER A 526 19.54 -5.79 -17.37
C SER A 526 20.15 -7.17 -17.64
N SER A 527 19.49 -8.28 -17.32
CA SER A 527 20.03 -9.61 -17.55
C SER A 527 19.65 -10.18 -18.91
N LEU A 528 18.45 -9.90 -19.40
CA LEU A 528 17.96 -10.38 -20.71
C LEU A 528 18.66 -9.73 -21.91
N LEU A 529 19.35 -8.63 -21.72
CA LEU A 529 20.08 -7.92 -22.78
C LEU A 529 21.53 -7.58 -22.37
N ARG A 530 22.03 -8.12 -21.25
CA ARG A 530 23.42 -7.89 -20.79
C ARG A 530 24.48 -8.44 -21.76
N GLY A 531 24.15 -9.46 -22.56
CA GLY A 531 25.02 -9.94 -23.61
C GLY A 531 25.07 -9.03 -24.84
N ILE A 532 24.20 -8.03 -24.90
CA ILE A 532 24.02 -7.11 -26.02
C ILE A 532 24.38 -5.68 -25.61
N SER A 533 24.73 -5.43 -24.33
CA SER A 533 25.16 -4.11 -23.88
C SER A 533 26.56 -3.77 -24.38
N PHE A 534 26.72 -2.51 -24.79
CA PHE A 534 27.97 -1.90 -25.15
C PHE A 534 28.96 -1.91 -23.96
N GLU A 535 29.73 -2.99 -23.74
CA GLU A 535 31.02 -2.99 -23.08
C GLU A 535 32.15 -3.10 -24.09
#